data_a69ec1101ee6103076f29d71c55ede4a
#
_entry.id   a69ec1101ee6103076f29d71c55ede4a
#
_cell.length_a   1.000
_cell.length_b   1.000
_cell.length_c   1.000
_cell.angle_alpha   90.00
_cell.angle_beta   90.00
_cell.angle_gamma   90.00
#
_symmetry.space_group_name_H-M   'P 1'
#
loop_
_entity.id
_entity.type
_entity.pdbx_description
1 polymer ?
#
loop_
_entity_poly.entity_id
_entity_poly.type
_entity_poly.pdbx_seq_one_letter_code
_entity_poly.pdbx_strand_id
1 'polypeptide(L)'
;MPAEFSVAGYRFGHATVVDSYRLRAGEAPLDLFALRGFGPRDPGATIDMSKFFGPTAQKALPVGIRMADTLFELPPNIVSKPLTWGDYEIDLDRSRKLALRNILRDRTALHLPSGQRMARHLGTEILPAPEAL
;
A
#
# COMPACT_ATOMS: atom_id res chain seq x y z
N MET A 1 12.30 -15.25 8.28
CA MET A 1 11.89 -14.47 7.10
C MET A 1 12.85 -13.30 6.98
N PRO A 2 13.44 -13.02 5.82
CA PRO A 2 14.34 -11.88 5.64
C PRO A 2 13.65 -10.55 5.93
N ALA A 3 14.39 -9.60 6.50
CA ALA A 3 13.83 -8.27 6.82
C ALA A 3 13.35 -7.54 5.54
N GLU A 4 14.08 -7.71 4.45
CA GLU A 4 13.77 -7.14 3.14
C GLU A 4 12.40 -7.58 2.62
N PHE A 5 12.01 -8.84 2.84
CA PHE A 5 10.68 -9.30 2.48
C PHE A 5 9.61 -8.57 3.31
N SER A 6 9.79 -8.49 4.63
CA SER A 6 8.79 -7.92 5.55
C SER A 6 8.54 -6.43 5.30
N VAL A 7 9.58 -5.69 4.93
CA VAL A 7 9.51 -4.22 4.82
C VAL A 7 9.47 -3.69 3.38
N ALA A 8 9.84 -4.50 2.40
CA ALA A 8 9.79 -4.12 0.99
C ALA A 8 8.87 -5.04 0.18
N GLY A 9 9.21 -6.33 0.03
CA GLY A 9 8.45 -7.24 -0.83
C GLY A 9 6.99 -7.38 -0.42
N TYR A 10 6.70 -7.61 0.84
CA TYR A 10 5.33 -7.69 1.37
C TYR A 10 4.56 -6.36 1.21
N ARG A 11 5.25 -5.22 1.40
CA ARG A 11 4.63 -3.89 1.29
C ARG A 11 4.34 -3.46 -0.14
N PHE A 12 4.89 -4.12 -1.14
CA PHE A 12 4.57 -3.84 -2.53
C PHE A 12 3.06 -3.91 -2.79
N GLY A 13 2.37 -4.97 -2.32
CA GLY A 13 0.93 -5.09 -2.43
C GLY A 13 0.16 -3.95 -1.73
N HIS A 14 0.66 -3.48 -0.59
CA HIS A 14 0.08 -2.35 0.12
C HIS A 14 0.27 -1.01 -0.63
N ALA A 15 1.32 -0.89 -1.41
CA ALA A 15 1.59 0.33 -2.18
C ALA A 15 0.63 0.53 -3.36
N THR A 16 -0.08 -0.52 -3.78
CA THR A 16 -1.05 -0.47 -4.88
C THR A 16 -2.51 -0.38 -4.42
N VAL A 17 -2.74 -0.37 -3.10
CA VAL A 17 -4.08 -0.28 -2.52
C VAL A 17 -4.69 1.11 -2.79
N VAL A 18 -5.91 1.12 -3.35
CA VAL A 18 -6.68 2.35 -3.59
C VAL A 18 -7.65 2.62 -2.45
N ASP A 19 -8.18 3.83 -2.38
CA ASP A 19 -9.05 4.30 -1.30
C ASP A 19 -10.46 3.70 -1.33
N SER A 20 -10.93 3.24 -2.50
CA SER A 20 -12.26 2.67 -2.63
C SER A 20 -12.32 1.53 -3.63
N TYR A 21 -13.24 0.59 -3.38
CA TYR A 21 -13.44 -0.60 -4.21
C TYR A 21 -14.92 -0.81 -4.50
N ARG A 22 -15.23 -1.15 -5.74
CA ARG A 22 -16.58 -1.57 -6.14
C ARG A 22 -16.70 -3.08 -5.99
N LEU A 23 -17.41 -3.52 -4.98
CA LEU A 23 -17.57 -4.94 -4.65
C LEU A 23 -18.67 -5.61 -5.47
N ARG A 24 -19.68 -4.84 -5.94
CA ARG A 24 -20.84 -5.35 -6.71
C ARG A 24 -21.11 -4.47 -7.92
N ALA A 25 -21.77 -5.07 -8.93
CA ALA A 25 -22.24 -4.31 -10.08
C ALA A 25 -23.38 -3.36 -9.66
N GLY A 26 -23.37 -2.14 -10.20
CA GLY A 26 -24.42 -1.13 -9.96
C GLY A 26 -24.40 -0.45 -8.60
N GLU A 27 -23.59 -0.90 -7.66
CA GLU A 27 -23.44 -0.29 -6.34
C GLU A 27 -22.33 0.76 -6.31
N ALA A 28 -22.44 1.70 -5.38
CA ALA A 28 -21.40 2.69 -5.12
C ALA A 28 -20.10 2.01 -4.65
N PRO A 29 -18.92 2.58 -4.94
CA PRO A 29 -17.68 2.10 -4.36
C PRO A 29 -17.73 2.18 -2.84
N LEU A 30 -17.14 1.18 -2.19
CA LEU A 30 -17.01 1.14 -0.74
C LEU A 30 -15.61 1.63 -0.35
N ASP A 31 -15.55 2.53 0.61
CA ASP A 31 -14.28 3.01 1.19
C ASP A 31 -13.51 1.84 1.80
N LEU A 32 -12.25 1.69 1.42
CA LEU A 32 -11.36 0.65 1.96
C LEU A 32 -11.35 0.66 3.50
N PHE A 33 -11.32 1.83 4.09
CA PHE A 33 -11.22 1.99 5.53
C PHE A 33 -12.54 1.75 6.28
N ALA A 34 -13.67 1.77 5.58
CA ALA A 34 -14.95 1.33 6.14
C ALA A 34 -14.97 -0.17 6.40
N LEU A 35 -14.14 -0.95 5.70
CA LEU A 35 -14.03 -2.40 5.85
C LEU A 35 -13.04 -2.85 6.93
N ARG A 36 -12.38 -1.96 7.61
CA ARG A 36 -11.37 -2.28 8.64
C ARG A 36 -11.99 -2.97 9.86
N GLY A 37 -11.17 -3.78 10.52
CA GLY A 37 -11.53 -4.48 11.76
C GLY A 37 -11.89 -5.95 11.53
N PHE A 38 -12.09 -6.67 12.63
CA PHE A 38 -12.37 -8.11 12.65
C PHE A 38 -13.81 -8.45 13.07
N GLY A 39 -14.67 -7.44 13.17
CA GLY A 39 -16.07 -7.61 13.51
C GLY A 39 -16.90 -8.22 12.37
N PRO A 40 -18.16 -8.54 12.64
CA PRO A 40 -19.12 -8.96 11.63
C PRO A 40 -19.20 -7.93 10.51
N ARG A 41 -19.32 -8.41 9.27
CA ARG A 41 -19.48 -7.56 8.11
C ARG A 41 -20.95 -7.31 7.82
N ASP A 42 -21.26 -6.12 7.33
CA ASP A 42 -22.55 -5.84 6.74
C ASP A 42 -22.80 -6.84 5.59
N PRO A 43 -23.98 -7.49 5.51
CA PRO A 43 -24.34 -8.33 4.36
C PRO A 43 -24.17 -7.60 3.02
N GLY A 44 -24.34 -6.27 2.98
CA GLY A 44 -24.06 -5.42 1.83
C GLY A 44 -22.59 -5.41 1.41
N ALA A 45 -21.65 -5.72 2.29
CA ALA A 45 -20.22 -5.81 1.99
C ALA A 45 -19.80 -7.17 1.38
N THR A 46 -20.73 -8.01 0.95
CA THR A 46 -20.44 -9.28 0.28
C THR A 46 -19.86 -9.02 -1.11
N ILE A 47 -18.77 -9.67 -1.42
CA ILE A 47 -18.08 -9.54 -2.72
C ILE A 47 -18.86 -10.33 -3.78
N ASP A 48 -19.13 -9.69 -4.92
CA ASP A 48 -19.60 -10.35 -6.11
C ASP A 48 -18.42 -10.98 -6.86
N MET A 49 -18.30 -12.30 -6.78
CA MET A 49 -17.19 -13.05 -7.38
C MET A 49 -17.15 -12.97 -8.90
N SER A 50 -18.27 -12.65 -9.57
CA SER A 50 -18.30 -12.42 -11.02
C SER A 50 -17.43 -11.22 -11.46
N LYS A 51 -17.08 -10.33 -10.52
CA LYS A 51 -16.15 -9.22 -10.74
C LYS A 51 -14.70 -9.66 -10.91
N PHE A 52 -14.36 -10.84 -10.41
CA PHE A 52 -12.99 -11.37 -10.40
C PHE A 52 -12.79 -12.47 -11.43
N PHE A 53 -13.85 -13.20 -11.79
CA PHE A 53 -13.77 -14.36 -12.65
C PHE A 53 -14.89 -14.36 -13.70
N GLY A 54 -14.60 -14.90 -14.86
CA GLY A 54 -15.57 -15.08 -15.95
C GLY A 54 -15.65 -13.87 -16.92
N PRO A 55 -16.63 -13.90 -17.82
CA PRO A 55 -16.71 -12.95 -18.94
C PRO A 55 -17.04 -11.51 -18.52
N THR A 56 -17.61 -11.34 -17.33
CA THR A 56 -17.95 -10.03 -16.75
C THR A 56 -16.91 -9.52 -15.77
N ALA A 57 -15.80 -10.23 -15.62
CA ALA A 57 -14.72 -9.84 -14.69
C ALA A 57 -14.14 -8.46 -15.05
N GLN A 58 -13.83 -7.68 -14.04
CA GLN A 58 -13.10 -6.42 -14.21
C GLN A 58 -11.66 -6.73 -14.59
N LYS A 59 -11.13 -5.97 -15.55
CA LYS A 59 -9.71 -6.06 -15.85
C LYS A 59 -8.90 -5.57 -14.66
N ALA A 60 -7.96 -6.40 -14.19
CA ALA A 60 -6.97 -5.96 -13.22
C ALA A 60 -6.09 -4.86 -13.84
N LEU A 61 -5.70 -3.91 -13.02
CA LEU A 61 -4.65 -2.99 -13.41
C LEU A 61 -3.32 -3.77 -13.55
N PRO A 62 -2.50 -3.45 -14.55
CA PRO A 62 -1.20 -4.07 -14.67
C PRO A 62 -0.35 -3.76 -13.44
N VAL A 63 0.54 -4.67 -13.07
CA VAL A 63 1.55 -4.40 -12.05
C VAL A 63 2.42 -3.25 -12.55
N GLY A 64 2.46 -2.17 -11.78
CA GLY A 64 3.16 -0.94 -12.14
C GLY A 64 4.15 -0.52 -11.05
N ILE A 65 4.89 0.52 -11.35
CA ILE A 65 5.87 1.14 -10.44
C ILE A 65 5.29 2.34 -9.67
N ARG A 66 4.01 2.67 -9.89
CA ARG A 66 3.35 3.78 -9.22
C ARG A 66 2.72 3.35 -7.91
N MET A 67 2.98 4.13 -6.88
CA MET A 67 2.32 4.01 -5.58
C MET A 67 0.94 4.69 -5.63
N ALA A 68 -0.03 4.17 -4.86
CA ALA A 68 -1.33 4.79 -4.74
C ALA A 68 -1.23 6.18 -4.10
N ASP A 69 -1.93 7.16 -4.67
CA ASP A 69 -1.86 8.58 -4.26
C ASP A 69 -2.24 8.78 -2.79
N THR A 70 -3.21 8.02 -2.31
CA THR A 70 -3.66 8.04 -0.90
C THR A 70 -2.57 7.73 0.11
N LEU A 71 -1.46 7.09 -0.29
CA LEU A 71 -0.33 6.81 0.60
C LEU A 71 0.61 8.00 0.77
N PHE A 72 0.54 8.98 -0.15
CA PHE A 72 1.29 10.22 -0.01
C PHE A 72 0.66 11.14 1.04
N GLU A 73 -0.68 11.08 1.17
CA GLU A 73 -1.40 11.80 2.21
C GLU A 73 -2.63 10.98 2.65
N LEU A 74 -2.50 10.30 3.79
CA LEU A 74 -3.61 9.54 4.36
C LEU A 74 -4.76 10.44 4.77
N PRO A 75 -6.03 10.02 4.51
CA PRO A 75 -7.20 10.80 4.88
C PRO A 75 -7.29 11.09 6.38
N PRO A 76 -7.93 12.20 6.79
CA PRO A 76 -8.09 12.59 8.19
C PRO A 76 -8.80 11.56 9.07
N ASN A 77 -9.70 10.77 8.51
CA ASN A 77 -10.40 9.70 9.22
C ASN A 77 -9.49 8.50 9.55
N ILE A 78 -8.33 8.40 8.90
CA ILE A 78 -7.35 7.33 9.13
C ILE A 78 -6.29 7.77 10.14
N VAL A 79 -5.76 8.97 9.96
CA VAL A 79 -4.78 9.58 10.87
C VAL A 79 -5.35 10.90 11.34
N SER A 80 -6.08 10.86 12.45
CA SER A 80 -6.75 12.02 13.04
C SER A 80 -5.92 12.69 14.16
N LYS A 81 -4.86 12.03 14.60
CA LYS A 81 -3.97 12.50 15.68
C LYS A 81 -2.51 12.33 15.27
N PRO A 82 -1.60 13.15 15.82
CA PRO A 82 -0.18 12.93 15.68
C PRO A 82 0.22 11.52 16.11
N LEU A 83 1.22 10.95 15.45
CA LEU A 83 1.82 9.68 15.88
C LEU A 83 2.90 9.95 16.91
N THR A 84 3.01 9.09 17.89
CA THR A 84 4.06 9.15 18.90
C THR A 84 5.09 8.06 18.71
N TRP A 85 6.34 8.36 19.00
CA TRP A 85 7.43 7.39 19.04
C TRP A 85 8.24 7.63 20.33
N GLY A 86 7.99 6.83 21.36
CA GLY A 86 8.50 7.13 22.70
C GLY A 86 7.97 8.48 23.16
N ASP A 87 8.86 9.37 23.55
CA ASP A 87 8.54 10.73 24.00
C ASP A 87 8.44 11.75 22.85
N TYR A 88 8.64 11.32 21.60
CA TYR A 88 8.56 12.21 20.44
C TYR A 88 7.18 12.14 19.81
N GLU A 89 6.60 13.30 19.56
CA GLU A 89 5.39 13.46 18.78
C GLU A 89 5.77 13.90 17.36
N ILE A 90 5.24 13.14 16.37
CA ILE A 90 5.34 13.50 14.95
C ILE A 90 4.11 14.32 14.62
N ASP A 91 4.29 15.55 14.15
CA ASP A 91 3.16 16.41 13.79
C ASP A 91 2.16 15.70 12.84
N LEU A 92 0.92 16.20 12.82
CA LEU A 92 -0.18 15.54 12.13
C LEU A 92 0.04 15.47 10.61
N ASP A 93 0.62 16.52 10.01
CA ASP A 93 0.89 16.55 8.57
C ASP A 93 1.89 15.44 8.20
N ARG A 94 3.00 15.36 8.89
CA ARG A 94 3.99 14.28 8.68
C ARG A 94 3.43 12.90 9.02
N SER A 95 2.55 12.81 10.00
CA SER A 95 1.91 11.56 10.38
C SER A 95 1.04 10.98 9.26
N ARG A 96 0.45 11.83 8.42
CA ARG A 96 -0.32 11.43 7.24
C ARG A 96 0.54 10.99 6.05
N LYS A 97 1.78 11.42 5.94
CA LYS A 97 2.68 11.11 4.82
C LYS A 97 3.30 9.72 4.93
N LEU A 98 2.48 8.67 4.82
CA LEU A 98 2.89 7.28 5.04
C LEU A 98 3.99 6.84 4.07
N ALA A 99 3.89 7.17 2.80
CA ALA A 99 4.89 6.81 1.79
C ALA A 99 6.27 7.37 2.16
N LEU A 100 6.34 8.66 2.46
CA LEU A 100 7.58 9.32 2.85
C LEU A 100 8.18 8.72 4.13
N ARG A 101 7.34 8.49 5.15
CA ARG A 101 7.80 7.87 6.40
C ARG A 101 8.38 6.48 6.20
N ASN A 102 7.74 5.66 5.37
CA ASN A 102 8.23 4.33 5.05
C ASN A 102 9.58 4.38 4.32
N ILE A 103 9.72 5.24 3.31
CA ILE A 103 10.97 5.39 2.56
C ILE A 103 12.11 5.84 3.48
N LEU A 104 11.86 6.83 4.32
CA LEU A 104 12.86 7.33 5.27
C LEU A 104 13.26 6.27 6.31
N ARG A 105 12.29 5.57 6.88
CA ARG A 105 12.54 4.46 7.82
C ARG A 105 13.38 3.38 7.16
N ASP A 106 13.00 2.94 5.97
CA ASP A 106 13.64 1.83 5.29
C ASP A 106 15.09 2.17 4.92
N ARG A 107 15.33 3.43 4.52
CA ARG A 107 16.67 3.91 4.20
C ARG A 107 17.53 4.17 5.43
N THR A 108 17.02 4.87 6.43
CA THR A 108 17.81 5.41 7.54
C THR A 108 17.87 4.50 8.75
N ALA A 109 16.77 3.83 9.10
CA ALA A 109 16.70 2.98 10.29
C ALA A 109 16.99 1.51 9.97
N LEU A 110 16.51 1.01 8.82
CA LEU A 110 16.66 -0.40 8.45
C LEU A 110 17.81 -0.65 7.46
N HIS A 111 18.40 0.41 6.89
CA HIS A 111 19.50 0.33 5.93
C HIS A 111 19.24 -0.65 4.78
N LEU A 112 18.00 -0.69 4.29
CA LEU A 112 17.64 -1.59 3.19
C LEU A 112 18.50 -1.32 1.95
N PRO A 113 18.99 -2.38 1.29
CA PRO A 113 19.68 -2.23 0.03
C PRO A 113 18.71 -1.78 -1.07
N SER A 114 19.25 -1.15 -2.11
CA SER A 114 18.46 -0.92 -3.33
C SER A 114 18.10 -2.24 -4.02
N GLY A 115 17.05 -2.26 -4.84
CA GLY A 115 16.67 -3.42 -5.63
C GLY A 115 17.82 -3.94 -6.50
N GLN A 116 18.61 -3.04 -7.13
CA GLN A 116 19.78 -3.40 -7.93
C GLN A 116 20.86 -4.10 -7.08
N ARG A 117 21.07 -3.64 -5.85
CA ARG A 117 22.03 -4.28 -4.94
C ARG A 117 21.54 -5.65 -4.51
N MET A 118 20.24 -5.78 -4.25
CA MET A 118 19.63 -7.07 -3.91
C MET A 118 19.69 -8.04 -5.10
N ALA A 119 19.38 -7.58 -6.32
CA ALA A 119 19.49 -8.40 -7.53
C ALA A 119 20.92 -8.94 -7.73
N ARG A 120 21.94 -8.09 -7.55
CA ARG A 120 23.36 -8.55 -7.58
C ARG A 120 23.65 -9.63 -6.53
N HIS A 121 23.16 -9.44 -5.31
CA HIS A 121 23.35 -10.40 -4.24
C HIS A 121 22.69 -11.75 -4.52
N LEU A 122 21.51 -11.72 -5.14
CA LEU A 122 20.76 -12.91 -5.51
C LEU A 122 21.20 -13.55 -6.85
N GLY A 123 22.10 -12.90 -7.59
CA GLY A 123 22.51 -13.37 -8.92
C GLY A 123 21.41 -13.30 -9.98
N THR A 124 20.44 -12.41 -9.79
CA THR A 124 19.32 -12.21 -10.74
C THR A 124 19.58 -11.04 -11.68
N GLU A 125 18.81 -10.93 -12.74
CA GLU A 125 18.87 -9.81 -13.66
C GLU A 125 18.72 -8.47 -12.94
N ILE A 126 19.57 -7.52 -13.27
CA ILE A 126 19.56 -6.18 -12.70
C ILE A 126 18.77 -5.27 -13.64
N LEU A 127 17.59 -4.85 -13.20
CA LEU A 127 16.82 -3.87 -13.95
C LEU A 127 17.54 -2.52 -13.95
N PRO A 128 17.54 -1.79 -15.09
CA PRO A 128 18.08 -0.45 -15.13
C PRO A 128 17.37 0.46 -14.12
N ALA A 129 18.07 1.49 -13.65
CA ALA A 129 17.40 2.53 -12.88
C ALA A 129 16.31 3.15 -13.76
N PRO A 130 15.11 3.39 -13.22
CA PRO A 130 14.09 4.11 -13.97
C PRO A 130 14.68 5.47 -14.37
N GLU A 131 14.58 5.80 -15.65
CA GLU A 131 14.89 7.14 -16.11
C GLU A 131 14.01 8.11 -15.32
N ALA A 132 14.59 9.22 -14.87
CA ALA A 132 13.83 10.23 -14.13
C ALA A 132 12.70 10.72 -15.04
N LEU A 133 11.47 10.42 -14.62
CA LEU A 133 10.24 10.86 -15.27
C LEU A 133 10.01 12.34 -14.99
#